data_5b32827b6f5ff9d0a48ad6f6acdf00c3
#
_entry.id   5b32827b6f5ff9d0a48ad6f6acdf00c3
#
_cell.length_a   1.000
_cell.length_b   1.000
_cell.length_c   1.000
_cell.angle_alpha   90.00
_cell.angle_beta   90.00
_cell.angle_gamma   90.00
#
_symmetry.space_group_name_H-M   'P 1'
#
loop_
_entity.id
_entity.type
_entity.pdbx_description
1 polymer ?
#
loop_
_entity_poly.entity_id
_entity_poly.type
_entity_poly.pdbx_seq_one_letter_code
_entity_poly.pdbx_strand_id
1 'polypeptide(L)'
;MEYTAVIRTLGTAGEKYQQLLDCLIVQTIRPTKIIVYIAEGYSLPKETVNVEEYIYVKKGMVAQRALQYAEVNTKYILFLDDDVYLPCDGVERLYEQLVTHKADVISPDVFPNAERSLLGKWMMAISGRMVARKDDGQWGYKVMRNAGYSYNSCPASGVCWSQTNAGPCYFCSKENFLKIHFEEELWMDSLKYAQGDDQVMFYKMYLCGLKQLTWFHSGIRHLDAGTTLQDGDGDKARHLVYADVRFKVIFWHRFIYLPEKSKVIRIWDAVCISYALLFTLLISLLKLNGSMLRLKWNAICEGIKFIQSDTYRNIPKVRKIK
;
A
#
# COMPACT_ATOMS: atom_id res chain seq x y z
N MET A 1 -0.98 26.69 -3.61
CA MET A 1 -0.19 25.44 -3.76
C MET A 1 -0.27 24.99 -5.21
N GLU A 2 0.87 24.54 -5.80
CA GLU A 2 0.92 23.94 -7.14
C GLU A 2 1.23 22.45 -7.03
N TYR A 3 0.52 21.63 -7.80
CA TYR A 3 0.73 20.19 -7.83
C TYR A 3 0.41 19.60 -9.20
N THR A 4 1.01 18.45 -9.50
CA THR A 4 0.67 17.61 -10.65
C THR A 4 -0.11 16.39 -10.16
N ALA A 5 -1.24 16.08 -10.81
CA ALA A 5 -1.92 14.81 -10.62
C ALA A 5 -1.25 13.75 -11.49
N VAL A 6 -0.88 12.63 -10.89
CA VAL A 6 -0.24 11.50 -11.54
C VAL A 6 -1.15 10.29 -11.40
N ILE A 7 -1.64 9.79 -12.51
CA ILE A 7 -2.55 8.64 -12.57
C ILE A 7 -1.80 7.45 -13.18
N ARG A 8 -1.89 6.28 -12.55
CA ARG A 8 -1.43 5.02 -13.14
C ARG A 8 -2.63 4.20 -13.60
N THR A 9 -2.57 3.64 -14.80
CA THR A 9 -3.69 2.89 -15.37
C THR A 9 -3.22 1.79 -16.32
N LEU A 10 -4.11 0.82 -16.52
CA LEU A 10 -4.06 -0.13 -17.65
C LEU A 10 -4.98 0.33 -18.79
N GLY A 11 -5.64 1.49 -18.68
CA GLY A 11 -6.58 1.99 -19.69
C GLY A 11 -7.91 1.25 -19.75
N THR A 12 -8.29 0.51 -18.69
CA THR A 12 -9.48 -0.36 -18.70
C THR A 12 -10.50 -0.02 -17.63
N ALA A 13 -10.32 1.05 -16.87
CA ALA A 13 -11.21 1.40 -15.75
C ALA A 13 -12.55 2.04 -16.20
N GLY A 14 -12.64 2.53 -17.45
CA GLY A 14 -13.88 3.02 -18.05
C GLY A 14 -14.50 4.19 -17.29
N GLU A 15 -15.79 4.12 -16.97
CA GLU A 15 -16.54 5.19 -16.29
C GLU A 15 -15.89 5.67 -14.98
N LYS A 16 -15.18 4.81 -14.26
CA LYS A 16 -14.49 5.20 -13.02
C LYS A 16 -13.34 6.15 -13.29
N TYR A 17 -12.60 5.88 -14.37
CA TYR A 17 -11.53 6.77 -14.82
C TYR A 17 -12.10 8.12 -15.28
N GLN A 18 -13.22 8.15 -16.03
CA GLN A 18 -13.89 9.39 -16.37
C GLN A 18 -14.30 10.16 -15.11
N GLN A 19 -14.89 9.48 -14.14
CA GLN A 19 -15.27 10.11 -12.87
C GLN A 19 -14.08 10.73 -12.14
N LEU A 20 -12.91 10.05 -12.14
CA LEU A 20 -11.69 10.61 -11.57
C LEU A 20 -11.25 11.88 -12.31
N LEU A 21 -11.22 11.86 -13.63
CA LEU A 21 -10.86 13.02 -14.45
C LEU A 21 -11.79 14.20 -14.19
N ASP A 22 -13.12 13.95 -14.16
CA ASP A 22 -14.13 14.96 -13.85
C ASP A 22 -13.93 15.55 -12.45
N CYS A 23 -13.58 14.70 -11.45
CA CYS A 23 -13.24 15.18 -10.12
C CYS A 23 -12.01 16.11 -10.12
N LEU A 24 -10.99 15.81 -10.93
CA LEU A 24 -9.76 16.61 -10.96
C LEU A 24 -9.95 18.00 -11.57
N ILE A 25 -10.78 18.13 -12.63
CA ILE A 25 -11.00 19.42 -13.29
C ILE A 25 -11.91 20.37 -12.48
N VAL A 26 -12.70 19.84 -11.54
CA VAL A 26 -13.58 20.63 -10.67
C VAL A 26 -13.01 20.90 -9.27
N GLN A 27 -11.76 20.49 -9.02
CA GLN A 27 -11.12 20.78 -7.72
C GLN A 27 -11.00 22.28 -7.48
N THR A 28 -11.19 22.71 -6.22
CA THR A 28 -10.96 24.10 -5.77
C THR A 28 -9.54 24.57 -6.09
N ILE A 29 -8.58 23.69 -5.89
CA ILE A 29 -7.20 23.87 -6.37
C ILE A 29 -6.97 22.84 -7.48
N ARG A 30 -7.01 23.29 -8.74
CA ARG A 30 -6.80 22.41 -9.89
C ARG A 30 -5.35 21.98 -10.03
N PRO A 31 -5.08 20.76 -10.55
CA PRO A 31 -3.73 20.36 -10.88
C PRO A 31 -3.16 21.25 -12.00
N THR A 32 -1.88 21.56 -11.92
CA THR A 32 -1.15 22.26 -13.00
C THR A 32 -1.04 21.38 -14.24
N LYS A 33 -0.94 20.06 -14.05
CA LYS A 33 -0.93 19.03 -15.09
C LYS A 33 -1.61 17.77 -14.57
N ILE A 34 -2.18 17.00 -15.50
CA ILE A 34 -2.64 15.63 -15.30
C ILE A 34 -1.75 14.73 -16.18
N ILE A 35 -0.90 13.93 -15.56
CA ILE A 35 -0.03 12.97 -16.24
C ILE A 35 -0.55 11.56 -16.00
N VAL A 36 -0.74 10.81 -17.08
CA VAL A 36 -1.29 9.46 -17.03
C VAL A 36 -0.24 8.47 -17.50
N TYR A 37 0.27 7.66 -16.59
CA TYR A 37 1.21 6.59 -16.89
C TYR A 37 0.47 5.31 -17.25
N ILE A 38 0.56 4.92 -18.51
CA ILE A 38 -0.08 3.72 -19.06
C ILE A 38 0.95 2.60 -19.16
N ALA A 39 0.54 1.40 -18.75
CA ALA A 39 1.37 0.22 -18.92
C ALA A 39 1.59 -0.10 -20.41
N GLU A 40 2.83 -0.37 -20.81
CA GLU A 40 3.16 -0.86 -22.15
C GLU A 40 2.32 -2.10 -22.51
N GLY A 41 1.86 -2.15 -23.76
CA GLY A 41 0.99 -3.21 -24.27
C GLY A 41 -0.50 -2.98 -24.05
N TYR A 42 -0.90 -1.86 -23.44
CA TYR A 42 -2.30 -1.45 -23.28
C TYR A 42 -2.64 -0.24 -24.16
N SER A 43 -3.92 -0.14 -24.54
CA SER A 43 -4.41 1.00 -25.32
C SER A 43 -4.68 2.21 -24.44
N LEU A 44 -4.70 3.40 -25.04
CA LEU A 44 -5.19 4.61 -24.38
C LEU A 44 -6.64 4.40 -23.92
N PRO A 45 -7.04 4.91 -22.76
CA PRO A 45 -8.44 4.95 -22.37
C PRO A 45 -9.26 5.76 -23.38
N LYS A 46 -10.53 5.46 -23.50
CA LYS A 46 -11.46 6.22 -24.35
C LYS A 46 -11.95 7.49 -23.66
N GLU A 47 -11.96 7.42 -22.34
CA GLU A 47 -12.40 8.48 -21.44
C GLU A 47 -11.32 9.57 -21.39
N THR A 48 -11.73 10.84 -21.47
CA THR A 48 -10.82 11.98 -21.48
C THR A 48 -11.53 13.29 -21.12
N VAL A 49 -10.78 14.25 -20.60
CA VAL A 49 -11.17 15.65 -20.47
C VAL A 49 -10.28 16.58 -21.34
N ASN A 50 -9.47 15.99 -22.22
CA ASN A 50 -8.64 16.66 -23.22
C ASN A 50 -7.53 17.57 -22.66
N VAL A 51 -7.05 17.30 -21.43
CA VAL A 51 -5.95 18.04 -20.80
C VAL A 51 -4.88 17.10 -20.22
N GLU A 52 -5.03 15.78 -20.42
CA GLU A 52 -4.12 14.76 -19.92
C GLU A 52 -2.90 14.59 -20.85
N GLU A 53 -1.74 14.43 -20.25
CA GLU A 53 -0.54 13.98 -20.93
C GLU A 53 -0.35 12.47 -20.68
N TYR A 54 -0.31 11.66 -21.75
CA TYR A 54 -0.16 10.20 -21.64
C TYR A 54 1.27 9.77 -21.89
N ILE A 55 1.81 8.92 -21.01
CA ILE A 55 3.17 8.40 -21.08
C ILE A 55 3.13 6.88 -20.89
N TYR A 56 3.70 6.15 -21.85
CA TYR A 56 3.85 4.70 -21.72
C TYR A 56 5.02 4.34 -20.84
N VAL A 57 4.79 3.42 -19.92
CA VAL A 57 5.80 2.95 -18.97
C VAL A 57 5.77 1.43 -18.87
N LYS A 58 6.86 0.84 -18.42
CA LYS A 58 6.94 -0.59 -18.20
C LYS A 58 5.80 -1.09 -17.34
N LYS A 59 5.12 -2.15 -17.77
CA LYS A 59 4.08 -2.81 -17.00
C LYS A 59 4.67 -3.44 -15.73
N GLY A 60 4.06 -3.16 -14.58
CA GLY A 60 4.40 -3.75 -13.30
C GLY A 60 3.78 -2.97 -12.16
N MET A 61 3.47 -3.64 -11.08
CA MET A 61 2.85 -3.02 -9.91
C MET A 61 3.81 -1.99 -9.26
N VAL A 62 5.09 -2.33 -9.20
CA VAL A 62 6.15 -1.44 -8.75
C VAL A 62 6.65 -0.56 -9.90
N ALA A 63 6.83 -1.12 -11.12
CA ALA A 63 7.40 -0.39 -12.24
C ALA A 63 6.60 0.86 -12.62
N GLN A 64 5.25 0.81 -12.55
CA GLN A 64 4.40 1.97 -12.82
C GLN A 64 4.43 3.04 -11.70
N ARG A 65 5.01 2.74 -10.54
CA ARG A 65 5.18 3.69 -9.42
C ARG A 65 6.64 4.13 -9.24
N ALA A 66 7.59 3.26 -9.54
CA ALA A 66 9.02 3.49 -9.35
C ALA A 66 9.64 4.36 -10.45
N LEU A 67 8.99 5.47 -10.77
CA LEU A 67 9.39 6.39 -11.83
C LEU A 67 10.18 7.58 -11.24
N GLN A 68 10.97 8.26 -12.08
CA GLN A 68 11.69 9.48 -11.71
C GLN A 68 10.81 10.73 -11.81
N TYR A 69 9.62 10.61 -12.43
CA TYR A 69 8.66 11.70 -12.62
C TYR A 69 9.31 12.94 -13.24
N ALA A 70 10.15 12.73 -14.28
CA ALA A 70 10.90 13.80 -14.95
C ALA A 70 9.99 14.90 -15.50
N GLU A 71 8.80 14.53 -15.96
CA GLU A 71 7.78 15.39 -16.55
C GLU A 71 7.06 16.27 -15.52
N VAL A 72 7.19 15.93 -14.23
CA VAL A 72 6.59 16.69 -13.12
C VAL A 72 7.50 17.83 -12.71
N ASN A 73 7.05 19.06 -12.94
CA ASN A 73 7.78 20.27 -12.61
C ASN A 73 7.29 20.96 -11.31
N THR A 74 6.18 20.49 -10.73
CA THR A 74 5.63 21.01 -9.48
C THR A 74 6.31 20.37 -8.26
N LYS A 75 6.27 21.07 -7.13
CA LYS A 75 6.81 20.57 -5.87
C LYS A 75 6.04 19.34 -5.37
N TYR A 76 4.72 19.37 -5.49
CA TYR A 76 3.84 18.32 -4.97
C TYR A 76 3.28 17.45 -6.07
N ILE A 77 3.04 16.19 -5.73
CA ILE A 77 2.38 15.19 -6.57
C ILE A 77 1.18 14.64 -5.81
N LEU A 78 0.04 14.59 -6.49
CA LEU A 78 -1.08 13.78 -6.10
C LEU A 78 -1.02 12.49 -6.90
N PHE A 79 -0.71 11.38 -6.22
CA PHE A 79 -0.66 10.04 -6.81
C PHE A 79 -2.02 9.38 -6.74
N LEU A 80 -2.47 8.81 -7.85
CA LEU A 80 -3.81 8.27 -7.99
C LEU A 80 -3.80 6.94 -8.76
N ASP A 81 -4.64 6.01 -8.33
CA ASP A 81 -5.11 4.92 -9.18
C ASP A 81 -6.28 5.43 -10.04
N ASP A 82 -6.63 4.72 -11.10
CA ASP A 82 -7.61 5.16 -12.11
C ASP A 82 -9.08 5.01 -11.70
N ASP A 83 -9.34 4.68 -10.44
CA ASP A 83 -10.67 4.42 -9.88
C ASP A 83 -10.87 5.12 -8.51
N VAL A 84 -10.33 6.31 -8.36
CA VAL A 84 -10.46 7.13 -7.15
C VAL A 84 -11.48 8.25 -7.35
N TYR A 85 -12.39 8.41 -6.39
CA TYR A 85 -13.29 9.57 -6.29
C TYR A 85 -12.73 10.60 -5.32
N LEU A 86 -12.73 11.87 -5.71
CA LEU A 86 -12.33 13.01 -4.87
C LEU A 86 -13.50 14.02 -4.76
N PRO A 87 -13.85 14.49 -3.54
CA PRO A 87 -14.68 15.68 -3.39
C PRO A 87 -14.03 16.90 -4.03
N CYS A 88 -14.79 17.91 -4.41
CA CYS A 88 -14.28 19.11 -5.10
C CYS A 88 -13.23 19.91 -4.30
N ASP A 89 -13.23 19.81 -2.97
CA ASP A 89 -12.23 20.40 -2.05
C ASP A 89 -11.19 19.38 -1.55
N GLY A 90 -11.21 18.16 -2.10
CA GLY A 90 -10.44 17.03 -1.56
C GLY A 90 -8.95 17.29 -1.51
N VAL A 91 -8.37 17.86 -2.56
CA VAL A 91 -6.92 18.11 -2.65
C VAL A 91 -6.50 19.28 -1.76
N GLU A 92 -7.30 20.35 -1.71
CA GLU A 92 -7.07 21.49 -0.82
C GLU A 92 -7.00 21.02 0.63
N ARG A 93 -7.96 20.23 1.07
CA ARG A 93 -8.02 19.68 2.42
C ARG A 93 -6.88 18.71 2.71
N LEU A 94 -6.45 17.88 1.74
CA LEU A 94 -5.25 17.04 1.91
C LEU A 94 -4.01 17.91 2.20
N TYR A 95 -3.84 18.98 1.45
CA TYR A 95 -2.72 19.91 1.64
C TYR A 95 -2.78 20.61 3.00
N GLU A 96 -3.97 21.09 3.40
CA GLU A 96 -4.16 21.72 4.71
C GLU A 96 -3.77 20.80 5.87
N GLN A 97 -4.21 19.52 5.81
CA GLN A 97 -3.85 18.55 6.84
C GLN A 97 -2.35 18.26 6.84
N LEU A 98 -1.73 18.14 5.65
CA LEU A 98 -0.29 17.92 5.54
C LEU A 98 0.50 19.07 6.17
N VAL A 99 0.12 20.34 5.93
CA VAL A 99 0.79 21.52 6.47
C VAL A 99 0.54 21.67 7.97
N THR A 100 -0.73 21.54 8.40
CA THR A 100 -1.13 21.71 9.82
C THR A 100 -0.38 20.74 10.73
N HIS A 101 -0.20 19.50 10.28
CA HIS A 101 0.49 18.47 11.06
C HIS A 101 2.01 18.42 10.78
N LYS A 102 2.53 19.29 9.91
CA LYS A 102 3.94 19.27 9.48
C LYS A 102 4.36 17.87 9.04
N ALA A 103 3.52 17.25 8.22
CA ALA A 103 3.75 15.92 7.69
C ALA A 103 4.41 15.98 6.30
N ASP A 104 5.02 14.88 5.90
CA ASP A 104 5.71 14.72 4.61
C ASP A 104 4.82 14.06 3.57
N VAL A 105 3.90 13.20 4.03
CA VAL A 105 2.99 12.40 3.20
C VAL A 105 1.64 12.32 3.89
N ILE A 106 0.57 12.41 3.11
CA ILE A 106 -0.79 12.15 3.56
C ILE A 106 -1.50 11.24 2.58
N SER A 107 -2.22 10.25 3.11
CA SER A 107 -3.08 9.36 2.34
C SER A 107 -4.46 9.30 2.99
N PRO A 108 -5.55 9.46 2.24
CA PRO A 108 -6.88 9.20 2.76
C PRO A 108 -7.05 7.71 3.02
N ASP A 109 -7.81 7.34 4.04
CA ASP A 109 -8.28 5.97 4.20
C ASP A 109 -9.43 5.73 3.22
N VAL A 110 -9.11 5.10 2.11
CA VAL A 110 -10.04 4.89 0.99
C VAL A 110 -10.82 3.59 1.10
N PHE A 111 -10.54 2.76 2.11
CA PHE A 111 -11.23 1.51 2.33
C PHE A 111 -12.38 1.66 3.33
N PRO A 112 -13.51 0.95 3.13
CA PRO A 112 -14.59 0.98 4.08
C PRO A 112 -14.16 0.33 5.40
N ASN A 113 -14.17 1.11 6.48
CA ASN A 113 -13.92 0.60 7.83
C ASN A 113 -15.18 -0.10 8.35
N ALA A 114 -15.29 -1.40 8.11
CA ALA A 114 -16.37 -2.19 8.68
C ALA A 114 -16.13 -2.42 10.19
N GLU A 115 -17.12 -2.10 11.00
CA GLU A 115 -17.10 -2.51 12.41
C GLU A 115 -17.03 -4.03 12.52
N ARG A 116 -16.05 -4.51 13.28
CA ARG A 116 -15.89 -5.94 13.52
C ARG A 116 -16.63 -6.37 14.80
N SER A 117 -17.24 -7.54 14.73
CA SER A 117 -17.79 -8.19 15.93
C SER A 117 -16.72 -8.40 17.00
N LEU A 118 -17.13 -8.56 18.27
CA LEU A 118 -16.20 -8.86 19.35
C LEU A 118 -15.33 -10.08 19.07
N LEU A 119 -15.94 -11.15 18.53
CA LEU A 119 -15.19 -12.35 18.12
C LEU A 119 -14.18 -12.03 17.01
N GLY A 120 -14.55 -11.20 16.04
CA GLY A 120 -13.63 -10.74 14.97
C GLY A 120 -12.46 -9.93 15.53
N LYS A 121 -12.70 -9.05 16.51
CA LYS A 121 -11.65 -8.29 17.23
C LYS A 121 -10.70 -9.22 18.00
N TRP A 122 -11.24 -10.21 18.71
CA TRP A 122 -10.45 -11.24 19.39
C TRP A 122 -9.60 -12.07 18.43
N MET A 123 -10.18 -12.55 17.34
CA MET A 123 -9.46 -13.33 16.34
C MET A 123 -8.32 -12.52 15.71
N MET A 124 -8.53 -11.22 15.48
CA MET A 124 -7.47 -10.35 15.00
C MET A 124 -6.35 -10.15 16.02
N ALA A 125 -6.70 -9.92 17.29
CA ALA A 125 -5.72 -9.78 18.37
C ALA A 125 -4.87 -11.05 18.51
N ILE A 126 -5.50 -12.23 18.53
CA ILE A 126 -4.82 -13.52 18.58
C ILE A 126 -3.94 -13.74 17.34
N SER A 127 -4.36 -13.29 16.16
CA SER A 127 -3.54 -13.38 14.95
C SER A 127 -2.37 -12.37 14.90
N GLY A 128 -2.22 -11.53 15.91
CA GLY A 128 -1.18 -10.50 15.97
C GLY A 128 -1.40 -9.33 15.03
N ARG A 129 -2.65 -9.09 14.56
CA ARG A 129 -2.98 -8.01 13.61
C ARG A 129 -3.49 -6.72 14.25
N MET A 130 -3.81 -6.72 15.53
CA MET A 130 -4.46 -5.58 16.18
C MET A 130 -3.50 -4.83 17.09
N VAL A 131 -3.47 -3.50 16.99
CA VAL A 131 -2.75 -2.64 17.93
C VAL A 131 -3.47 -2.69 19.26
N ALA A 132 -2.74 -2.88 20.35
CA ALA A 132 -3.29 -2.70 21.67
C ALA A 132 -3.76 -1.24 21.87
N ARG A 133 -4.96 -1.05 22.37
CA ARG A 133 -5.68 0.22 22.53
C ARG A 133 -4.97 1.32 23.35
N LYS A 134 -3.86 1.02 23.98
CA LYS A 134 -3.13 1.97 24.83
C LYS A 134 -2.36 3.04 24.07
N ASP A 135 -2.39 2.98 22.74
CA ASP A 135 -1.78 3.95 21.88
C ASP A 135 -2.77 5.10 21.59
N ASP A 136 -3.21 5.80 22.59
CA ASP A 136 -3.87 7.15 22.61
C ASP A 136 -4.68 7.61 21.36
N GLY A 137 -5.00 6.73 20.41
CA GLY A 137 -5.75 7.04 19.20
C GLY A 137 -5.01 7.89 18.16
N GLN A 138 -3.72 8.19 18.36
CA GLN A 138 -2.93 8.98 17.40
C GLN A 138 -2.44 8.18 16.19
N TRP A 139 -2.46 6.84 16.25
CA TRP A 139 -1.97 5.97 15.19
C TRP A 139 -3.11 5.35 14.38
N GLY A 140 -3.04 5.53 13.05
CA GLY A 140 -3.91 4.84 12.11
C GLY A 140 -3.43 3.42 11.85
N TYR A 141 -2.29 3.30 11.18
CA TYR A 141 -1.70 2.00 10.80
C TYR A 141 -0.29 1.85 11.32
N LYS A 142 0.01 0.68 11.91
CA LYS A 142 1.35 0.27 12.34
C LYS A 142 1.77 -1.02 11.68
N VAL A 143 3.04 -1.14 11.34
CA VAL A 143 3.65 -2.39 10.89
C VAL A 143 4.08 -3.19 12.12
N MET A 144 3.57 -4.41 12.22
CA MET A 144 3.84 -5.30 13.34
C MET A 144 5.12 -6.12 13.12
N ARG A 145 5.74 -6.59 14.21
CA ARG A 145 6.96 -7.42 14.17
C ARG A 145 6.81 -8.73 13.41
N ASN A 146 5.58 -9.18 13.18
CA ASN A 146 5.23 -10.35 12.37
C ASN A 146 4.91 -10.01 10.90
N ALA A 147 5.31 -8.86 10.42
CA ALA A 147 5.03 -8.33 9.07
C ALA A 147 3.54 -8.11 8.74
N GLY A 148 2.63 -8.32 9.68
CA GLY A 148 1.28 -7.82 9.55
C GLY A 148 1.25 -6.33 9.75
N TYR A 149 0.26 -5.64 9.20
CA TYR A 149 -0.08 -4.30 9.66
C TYR A 149 -1.31 -4.36 10.55
N SER A 150 -1.31 -3.48 11.49
CA SER A 150 -2.36 -3.31 12.46
C SER A 150 -2.97 -1.95 12.24
N TYR A 151 -4.26 -1.86 12.40
CA TYR A 151 -4.99 -0.60 12.32
C TYR A 151 -5.69 -0.32 13.65
N ASN A 152 -6.02 0.91 13.87
CA ASN A 152 -6.79 1.30 15.06
C ASN A 152 -8.15 0.59 15.03
N SER A 153 -8.51 -0.08 16.10
CA SER A 153 -9.78 -0.81 16.21
C SER A 153 -11.01 0.09 16.33
N CYS A 154 -10.79 1.34 16.68
CA CYS A 154 -11.79 2.39 16.58
C CYS A 154 -11.40 3.24 15.40
N PRO A 155 -12.17 3.23 14.28
CA PRO A 155 -11.91 4.15 13.20
C PRO A 155 -11.97 5.56 13.79
N ALA A 156 -10.78 6.16 13.96
CA ALA A 156 -10.70 7.53 14.44
C ALA A 156 -11.31 8.42 13.36
N SER A 157 -12.22 9.26 13.76
CA SER A 157 -12.62 10.38 12.93
C SER A 157 -11.45 11.35 12.92
N GLY A 158 -10.84 11.58 11.76
CA GLY A 158 -9.78 12.57 11.63
C GLY A 158 -8.45 12.01 11.14
N VAL A 159 -7.38 12.71 11.43
CA VAL A 159 -6.04 12.46 10.92
C VAL A 159 -5.18 11.78 11.98
N CYS A 160 -4.52 10.68 11.61
CA CYS A 160 -3.65 9.91 12.50
C CYS A 160 -2.29 9.67 11.87
N TRP A 161 -1.25 9.54 12.71
CA TRP A 161 0.07 9.10 12.26
C TRP A 161 0.03 7.65 11.77
N SER A 162 0.83 7.33 10.75
CA SER A 162 0.86 5.98 10.20
C SER A 162 2.27 5.54 9.78
N GLN A 163 2.51 4.25 9.82
CA GLN A 163 3.72 3.62 9.28
C GLN A 163 3.50 3.02 7.90
N THR A 164 2.25 2.86 7.51
CA THR A 164 1.82 2.39 6.19
C THR A 164 0.46 2.98 5.87
N ASN A 165 0.11 3.04 4.60
CA ASN A 165 -1.15 3.60 4.10
C ASN A 165 -1.70 2.79 2.94
N ALA A 166 -2.89 3.15 2.48
CA ALA A 166 -3.44 2.67 1.23
C ALA A 166 -2.84 3.43 0.04
N GLY A 167 -2.53 2.72 -1.04
CA GLY A 167 -1.86 3.27 -2.21
C GLY A 167 -2.72 3.90 -3.31
N PRO A 168 -4.05 3.73 -3.35
CA PRO A 168 -4.86 4.31 -4.43
C PRO A 168 -4.83 5.83 -4.49
N CYS A 169 -4.62 6.52 -3.35
CA CYS A 169 -4.50 7.98 -3.31
C CYS A 169 -3.51 8.39 -2.22
N TYR A 170 -2.54 9.22 -2.57
CA TYR A 170 -1.66 9.88 -1.59
C TYR A 170 -1.05 11.16 -2.16
N PHE A 171 -0.69 12.06 -1.26
CA PHE A 171 -0.16 13.37 -1.59
C PHE A 171 1.15 13.62 -0.85
N CYS A 172 2.21 13.98 -1.58
CA CYS A 172 3.52 14.30 -1.01
C CYS A 172 4.35 15.15 -1.98
N SER A 173 5.50 15.65 -1.52
CA SER A 173 6.45 16.27 -2.44
C SER A 173 7.16 15.22 -3.31
N LYS A 174 7.50 15.60 -4.56
CA LYS A 174 8.31 14.79 -5.47
C LYS A 174 9.63 14.37 -4.82
N GLU A 175 10.29 15.30 -4.15
CA GLU A 175 11.56 15.05 -3.46
C GLU A 175 11.42 13.96 -2.38
N ASN A 176 10.36 14.02 -1.56
CA ASN A 176 10.12 13.02 -0.52
C ASN A 176 9.85 11.64 -1.11
N PHE A 177 9.11 11.57 -2.22
CA PHE A 177 8.88 10.31 -2.93
C PHE A 177 10.20 9.73 -3.47
N LEU A 178 11.02 10.52 -4.13
CA LEU A 178 12.27 10.02 -4.72
C LEU A 178 13.30 9.58 -3.67
N LYS A 179 13.28 10.13 -2.46
CA LYS A 179 14.16 9.73 -1.34
C LYS A 179 14.05 8.24 -0.96
N ILE A 180 12.91 7.62 -1.24
CA ILE A 180 12.72 6.21 -0.84
C ILE A 180 13.36 5.21 -1.80
N HIS A 181 13.82 5.64 -2.97
CA HIS A 181 14.41 4.75 -3.98
C HIS A 181 13.52 3.53 -4.26
N PHE A 182 12.25 3.81 -4.65
CA PHE A 182 11.27 2.74 -4.81
C PHE A 182 11.63 1.78 -5.95
N GLU A 183 12.46 2.20 -6.91
CA GLU A 183 13.03 1.38 -7.97
C GLU A 183 13.86 0.18 -7.45
N GLU A 184 14.38 0.24 -6.23
CA GLU A 184 15.05 -0.89 -5.58
C GLU A 184 14.11 -2.07 -5.30
N GLU A 185 12.80 -1.88 -5.38
CA GLU A 185 11.78 -2.89 -5.10
C GLU A 185 11.18 -3.51 -6.38
N LEU A 186 11.75 -3.24 -7.56
CA LEU A 186 11.31 -3.83 -8.84
C LEU A 186 11.34 -5.37 -8.86
N TRP A 187 12.07 -6.00 -7.94
CA TRP A 187 12.05 -7.45 -7.75
C TRP A 187 10.64 -7.99 -7.46
N MET A 188 9.75 -7.18 -6.88
CA MET A 188 8.37 -7.57 -6.61
C MET A 188 7.61 -7.90 -7.89
N ASP A 189 7.86 -7.19 -8.98
CA ASP A 189 7.21 -7.44 -10.28
C ASP A 189 7.66 -8.75 -10.93
N SER A 190 8.79 -9.34 -10.49
CA SER A 190 9.24 -10.67 -10.92
C SER A 190 8.53 -11.81 -10.21
N LEU A 191 7.84 -11.53 -9.10
CA LEU A 191 7.11 -12.53 -8.36
C LEU A 191 5.76 -12.81 -9.03
N LYS A 192 5.46 -14.10 -9.24
CA LYS A 192 4.12 -14.49 -9.66
C LYS A 192 3.10 -14.04 -8.60
N TYR A 193 2.08 -13.29 -9.02
CA TYR A 193 1.08 -12.70 -8.11
C TYR A 193 1.74 -11.78 -7.07
N ALA A 194 2.35 -10.71 -7.51
CA ALA A 194 2.90 -9.69 -6.62
C ALA A 194 1.77 -9.05 -5.79
N GLN A 195 2.08 -8.71 -4.53
CA GLN A 195 1.16 -8.06 -3.60
C GLN A 195 1.97 -7.30 -2.55
N GLY A 196 1.40 -6.23 -1.99
CA GLY A 196 1.99 -5.52 -0.86
C GLY A 196 2.94 -4.40 -1.25
N ASP A 197 2.92 -3.93 -2.50
CA ASP A 197 3.70 -2.79 -2.98
C ASP A 197 3.41 -1.52 -2.17
N ASP A 198 2.14 -1.27 -1.83
CA ASP A 198 1.74 -0.15 -0.97
C ASP A 198 2.40 -0.24 0.40
N GLN A 199 2.34 -1.41 1.04
CA GLN A 199 2.96 -1.61 2.34
C GLN A 199 4.47 -1.39 2.29
N VAL A 200 5.15 -1.86 1.24
CA VAL A 200 6.58 -1.64 1.03
C VAL A 200 6.89 -0.17 0.82
N MET A 201 6.17 0.49 -0.06
CA MET A 201 6.37 1.90 -0.41
C MET A 201 6.25 2.79 0.83
N PHE A 202 5.13 2.72 1.53
CA PHE A 202 4.90 3.55 2.70
C PHE A 202 5.81 3.18 3.87
N TYR A 203 6.12 1.89 4.06
CA TYR A 203 7.04 1.51 5.11
C TYR A 203 8.49 1.95 4.82
N LYS A 204 8.92 1.97 3.55
CA LYS A 204 10.19 2.63 3.15
C LYS A 204 10.16 4.12 3.46
N MET A 205 9.06 4.83 3.19
CA MET A 205 8.88 6.23 3.59
C MET A 205 9.09 6.41 5.09
N TYR A 206 8.45 5.58 5.91
CA TYR A 206 8.61 5.59 7.36
C TYR A 206 10.06 5.32 7.80
N LEU A 207 10.72 4.32 7.21
CA LEU A 207 12.13 4.00 7.53
C LEU A 207 13.10 5.10 7.09
N CYS A 208 12.77 5.86 6.06
CA CYS A 208 13.49 7.07 5.63
C CYS A 208 13.21 8.28 6.53
N GLY A 209 12.41 8.13 7.59
CA GLY A 209 12.12 9.21 8.54
C GLY A 209 11.01 10.15 8.11
N LEU A 210 10.28 9.86 7.02
CA LEU A 210 9.16 10.67 6.57
C LEU A 210 7.96 10.48 7.51
N LYS A 211 7.36 11.62 7.90
CA LYS A 211 6.15 11.65 8.73
C LYS A 211 4.92 11.45 7.86
N GLN A 212 4.18 10.38 8.10
CA GLN A 212 3.02 10.00 7.32
C GLN A 212 1.74 10.13 8.10
N LEU A 213 0.69 10.57 7.43
CA LEU A 213 -0.68 10.65 7.95
C LEU A 213 -1.62 9.73 7.19
N THR A 214 -2.55 9.13 7.90
CA THR A 214 -3.79 8.58 7.34
C THR A 214 -4.95 9.49 7.71
N TRP A 215 -5.76 9.88 6.74
CA TRP A 215 -6.94 10.69 6.96
C TRP A 215 -8.21 9.87 6.81
N PHE A 216 -8.83 9.54 7.95
CA PHE A 216 -10.09 8.79 8.02
C PHE A 216 -11.27 9.71 7.71
N HIS A 217 -12.29 9.18 7.06
CA HIS A 217 -13.53 9.90 6.70
C HIS A 217 -13.30 11.18 5.88
N SER A 218 -12.27 11.17 5.04
CA SER A 218 -11.94 12.31 4.16
C SER A 218 -12.99 12.60 3.09
N GLY A 219 -13.86 11.63 2.78
CA GLY A 219 -14.77 11.66 1.63
C GLY A 219 -14.14 11.18 0.33
N ILE A 220 -12.81 10.99 0.29
CA ILE A 220 -12.10 10.37 -0.83
C ILE A 220 -12.35 8.86 -0.76
N ARG A 221 -12.64 8.23 -1.91
CA ARG A 221 -13.04 6.82 -1.97
C ARG A 221 -12.36 6.09 -3.12
N HIS A 222 -12.04 4.83 -2.91
CA HIS A 222 -11.65 3.90 -3.96
C HIS A 222 -12.90 3.19 -4.48
N LEU A 223 -13.21 3.36 -5.75
CA LEU A 223 -14.49 2.93 -6.34
C LEU A 223 -14.57 1.40 -6.49
N ASP A 224 -13.42 0.73 -6.61
CA ASP A 224 -13.30 -0.73 -6.65
C ASP A 224 -13.04 -1.39 -5.29
N ALA A 225 -13.02 -0.64 -4.20
CA ALA A 225 -12.72 -1.17 -2.89
C ALA A 225 -13.67 -2.34 -2.53
N GLY A 226 -13.12 -3.55 -2.46
CA GLY A 226 -13.86 -4.76 -2.09
C GLY A 226 -14.43 -5.56 -3.25
N THR A 227 -14.46 -5.06 -4.49
CA THR A 227 -15.00 -5.83 -5.64
C THR A 227 -14.08 -6.99 -6.04
N THR A 228 -12.78 -6.87 -5.83
CA THR A 228 -11.78 -7.90 -6.14
C THR A 228 -12.05 -9.25 -5.45
N LEU A 229 -12.75 -9.25 -4.31
CA LEU A 229 -13.09 -10.47 -3.53
C LEU A 229 -14.52 -10.97 -3.78
N GLN A 230 -15.38 -10.18 -4.44
CA GLN A 230 -16.80 -10.51 -4.63
C GLN A 230 -17.07 -11.39 -5.87
N ASP A 231 -16.15 -11.43 -6.81
CA ASP A 231 -16.35 -12.08 -8.11
C ASP A 231 -16.28 -13.62 -8.10
N GLY A 232 -16.48 -14.29 -6.98
CA GLY A 232 -16.69 -15.75 -6.94
C GLY A 232 -15.58 -16.62 -7.55
N ASP A 233 -14.51 -16.02 -8.07
CA ASP A 233 -13.37 -16.70 -8.65
C ASP A 233 -12.50 -17.30 -7.53
N GLY A 234 -12.78 -18.55 -7.20
CA GLY A 234 -12.03 -19.29 -6.19
C GLY A 234 -10.53 -19.36 -6.47
N ASP A 235 -10.13 -19.33 -7.71
CA ASP A 235 -8.70 -19.35 -8.10
C ASP A 235 -8.04 -18.01 -7.82
N LYS A 236 -8.69 -16.89 -8.12
CA LYS A 236 -8.18 -15.54 -7.81
C LYS A 236 -7.98 -15.36 -6.30
N ALA A 237 -8.98 -15.77 -5.49
CA ALA A 237 -8.88 -15.70 -4.03
C ALA A 237 -7.72 -16.58 -3.50
N ARG A 238 -7.49 -17.75 -4.08
CA ARG A 238 -6.37 -18.64 -3.73
C ARG A 238 -5.02 -17.99 -4.08
N HIS A 239 -4.92 -17.36 -5.25
CA HIS A 239 -3.71 -16.65 -5.67
C HIS A 239 -3.37 -15.48 -4.75
N LEU A 240 -4.38 -14.72 -4.30
CA LEU A 240 -4.19 -13.62 -3.34
C LEU A 240 -3.70 -14.14 -1.98
N VAL A 241 -4.28 -15.22 -1.46
CA VAL A 241 -3.81 -15.84 -0.21
C VAL A 241 -2.36 -16.33 -0.34
N TYR A 242 -2.02 -16.95 -1.46
CA TYR A 242 -0.67 -17.42 -1.74
C TYR A 242 0.33 -16.26 -1.76
N ALA A 243 0.01 -15.20 -2.51
CA ALA A 243 0.83 -14.00 -2.63
C ALA A 243 1.03 -13.31 -1.27
N ASP A 244 -0.05 -13.15 -0.48
CA ASP A 244 -0.01 -12.53 0.86
C ASP A 244 0.91 -13.28 1.82
N VAL A 245 0.78 -14.61 1.89
CA VAL A 245 1.59 -15.42 2.80
C VAL A 245 3.07 -15.42 2.40
N ARG A 246 3.37 -15.56 1.10
CA ARG A 246 4.74 -15.47 0.58
C ARG A 246 5.34 -14.09 0.82
N PHE A 247 4.61 -13.05 0.48
CA PHE A 247 5.03 -11.66 0.67
C PHE A 247 5.34 -11.37 2.14
N LYS A 248 4.52 -11.85 3.07
CA LYS A 248 4.74 -11.67 4.51
C LYS A 248 6.11 -12.17 4.97
N VAL A 249 6.57 -13.32 4.48
CA VAL A 249 7.90 -13.87 4.80
C VAL A 249 9.00 -12.95 4.26
N ILE A 250 8.87 -12.51 3.00
CA ILE A 250 9.88 -11.67 2.34
C ILE A 250 9.91 -10.28 2.99
N PHE A 251 8.75 -9.67 3.21
CA PHE A 251 8.64 -8.36 3.85
C PHE A 251 9.23 -8.38 5.26
N TRP A 252 8.87 -9.39 6.08
CA TRP A 252 9.42 -9.54 7.42
C TRP A 252 10.94 -9.60 7.41
N HIS A 253 11.52 -10.44 6.56
CA HIS A 253 12.98 -10.60 6.51
C HIS A 253 13.66 -9.30 6.07
N ARG A 254 13.15 -8.65 5.00
CA ARG A 254 13.76 -7.48 4.38
C ARG A 254 13.64 -6.21 5.23
N PHE A 255 12.44 -5.95 5.78
CA PHE A 255 12.10 -4.66 6.39
C PHE A 255 12.06 -4.67 7.92
N ILE A 256 11.99 -5.83 8.55
CA ILE A 256 11.93 -5.96 10.01
C ILE A 256 13.20 -6.62 10.53
N TYR A 257 13.52 -7.83 10.06
CA TYR A 257 14.60 -8.63 10.60
C TYR A 257 16.00 -8.09 10.22
N LEU A 258 16.25 -7.82 8.94
CA LEU A 258 17.58 -7.37 8.48
C LEU A 258 17.97 -5.99 9.02
N PRO A 259 17.10 -4.97 9.09
CA PRO A 259 17.46 -3.65 9.60
C PRO A 259 17.63 -3.60 11.12
N GLU A 260 17.15 -4.60 11.86
CA GLU A 260 17.23 -4.63 13.33
C GLU A 260 18.69 -4.96 13.77
N LYS A 261 19.25 -4.11 14.63
CA LYS A 261 20.63 -4.26 15.12
C LYS A 261 20.74 -5.16 16.34
N SER A 262 19.70 -5.18 17.20
CA SER A 262 19.69 -5.95 18.43
C SER A 262 19.44 -7.43 18.16
N LYS A 263 20.36 -8.31 18.59
CA LYS A 263 20.20 -9.76 18.48
C LYS A 263 18.97 -10.27 19.25
N VAL A 264 18.68 -9.69 20.43
CA VAL A 264 17.53 -10.07 21.25
C VAL A 264 16.23 -9.73 20.54
N ILE A 265 16.15 -8.53 19.94
CA ILE A 265 14.97 -8.11 19.20
C ILE A 265 14.79 -8.96 17.95
N ARG A 266 15.87 -9.31 17.22
CA ARG A 266 15.79 -10.23 16.06
C ARG A 266 15.22 -11.60 16.45
N ILE A 267 15.62 -12.15 17.60
CA ILE A 267 15.07 -13.42 18.09
C ILE A 267 13.56 -13.23 18.34
N TRP A 268 13.18 -12.14 18.98
CA TRP A 268 11.76 -11.83 19.23
C TRP A 268 10.97 -11.65 17.92
N ASP A 269 11.54 -10.97 16.94
CA ASP A 269 10.93 -10.81 15.61
C ASP A 269 10.73 -12.18 14.92
N ALA A 270 11.71 -13.10 15.06
CA ALA A 270 11.59 -14.46 14.55
C ALA A 270 10.48 -15.26 15.27
N VAL A 271 10.33 -15.10 16.57
CA VAL A 271 9.22 -15.70 17.33
C VAL A 271 7.87 -15.15 16.86
N CYS A 272 7.76 -13.83 16.67
CA CYS A 272 6.53 -13.19 16.21
C CYS A 272 6.07 -13.68 14.83
N ILE A 273 6.99 -13.77 13.86
CA ILE A 273 6.64 -14.26 12.51
C ILE A 273 6.31 -15.77 12.56
N SER A 274 7.08 -16.57 13.28
CA SER A 274 6.82 -18.00 13.43
C SER A 274 5.43 -18.25 14.02
N TYR A 275 5.06 -17.53 15.06
CA TYR A 275 3.72 -17.58 15.63
C TYR A 275 2.64 -17.25 14.59
N ALA A 276 2.79 -16.15 13.83
CA ALA A 276 1.80 -15.72 12.86
C ALA A 276 1.64 -16.74 11.71
N LEU A 277 2.75 -17.33 11.24
CA LEU A 277 2.72 -18.35 10.20
C LEU A 277 2.09 -19.65 10.70
N LEU A 278 2.48 -20.12 11.89
CA LEU A 278 1.89 -21.30 12.51
C LEU A 278 0.39 -21.12 12.76
N PHE A 279 -0.02 -19.96 13.28
CA PHE A 279 -1.44 -19.65 13.50
C PHE A 279 -2.22 -19.66 12.17
N THR A 280 -1.64 -19.12 11.09
CA THR A 280 -2.24 -19.13 9.75
C THR A 280 -2.43 -20.55 9.21
N LEU A 281 -1.49 -21.46 9.47
CA LEU A 281 -1.60 -22.89 9.10
C LEU A 281 -2.61 -23.61 9.99
N LEU A 282 -2.58 -23.36 11.30
CA LEU A 282 -3.50 -23.97 12.27
C LEU A 282 -4.97 -23.67 11.94
N ILE A 283 -5.28 -22.43 11.57
CA ILE A 283 -6.66 -22.07 11.14
C ILE A 283 -7.09 -22.88 9.91
N SER A 284 -6.20 -23.18 8.97
CA SER A 284 -6.52 -24.00 7.81
C SER A 284 -6.74 -25.48 8.20
N LEU A 285 -5.96 -25.97 9.15
CA LEU A 285 -6.09 -27.31 9.71
C LEU A 285 -7.42 -27.47 10.46
N LEU A 286 -7.75 -26.54 11.36
CA LEU A 286 -9.00 -26.54 12.14
C LEU A 286 -10.25 -26.46 11.24
N LYS A 287 -10.13 -25.79 10.08
CA LYS A 287 -11.19 -25.74 9.06
C LYS A 287 -11.22 -26.97 8.16
N LEU A 288 -10.42 -27.99 8.43
CA LEU A 288 -10.26 -29.21 7.63
C LEU A 288 -10.00 -28.92 6.12
N ASN A 289 -9.38 -27.79 5.83
CA ASN A 289 -9.10 -27.36 4.46
C ASN A 289 -7.66 -27.71 4.07
N GLY A 290 -7.42 -28.97 3.71
CA GLY A 290 -6.10 -29.49 3.35
C GLY A 290 -5.50 -28.81 2.11
N SER A 291 -6.33 -28.40 1.15
CA SER A 291 -5.85 -27.69 -0.04
C SER A 291 -5.31 -26.29 0.30
N MET A 292 -5.98 -25.57 1.18
CA MET A 292 -5.54 -24.26 1.65
C MET A 292 -4.32 -24.38 2.57
N LEU A 293 -4.25 -25.42 3.39
CA LEU A 293 -3.07 -25.71 4.21
C LEU A 293 -1.82 -25.92 3.34
N ARG A 294 -1.92 -26.77 2.31
CA ARG A 294 -0.83 -27.01 1.35
C ARG A 294 -0.43 -25.75 0.60
N LEU A 295 -1.41 -24.95 0.15
CA LEU A 295 -1.18 -23.68 -0.54
C LEU A 295 -0.37 -22.72 0.30
N LYS A 296 -0.76 -22.53 1.57
CA LYS A 296 -0.06 -21.63 2.51
C LYS A 296 1.33 -22.14 2.87
N TRP A 297 1.48 -23.46 3.07
CA TRP A 297 2.79 -24.07 3.31
C TRP A 297 3.74 -23.84 2.13
N ASN A 298 3.27 -24.08 0.89
CA ASN A 298 4.07 -23.84 -0.31
C ASN A 298 4.46 -22.36 -0.44
N ALA A 299 3.56 -21.43 -0.12
CA ALA A 299 3.85 -19.99 -0.11
C ALA A 299 4.94 -19.61 0.90
N ILE A 300 4.92 -20.19 2.10
CA ILE A 300 5.97 -20.00 3.12
C ILE A 300 7.31 -20.52 2.58
N CYS A 301 7.34 -21.74 2.06
CA CYS A 301 8.53 -22.33 1.50
C CYS A 301 9.13 -21.53 0.35
N GLU A 302 8.28 -21.01 -0.55
CA GLU A 302 8.74 -20.11 -1.62
C GLU A 302 9.28 -18.77 -1.10
N GLY A 303 8.63 -18.18 -0.10
CA GLY A 303 9.16 -16.99 0.55
C GLY A 303 10.56 -17.23 1.13
N ILE A 304 10.74 -18.37 1.81
CA ILE A 304 12.06 -18.76 2.37
C ILE A 304 13.08 -19.00 1.25
N LYS A 305 12.72 -19.70 0.18
CA LYS A 305 13.61 -19.92 -0.97
C LYS A 305 14.01 -18.59 -1.61
N PHE A 306 13.07 -17.65 -1.75
CA PHE A 306 13.36 -16.35 -2.34
C PHE A 306 14.37 -15.56 -1.51
N ILE A 307 14.21 -15.48 -0.18
CA ILE A 307 15.17 -14.76 0.68
C ILE A 307 16.57 -15.41 0.72
N GLN A 308 16.70 -16.66 0.30
CA GLN A 308 17.96 -17.37 0.18
C GLN A 308 18.59 -17.24 -1.22
N SER A 309 17.86 -16.72 -2.20
CA SER A 309 18.29 -16.62 -3.60
C SER A 309 19.35 -15.52 -3.80
N ASP A 310 20.16 -15.66 -4.86
CA ASP A 310 21.12 -14.65 -5.25
C ASP A 310 20.43 -13.37 -5.71
N THR A 311 19.28 -13.47 -6.38
CA THR A 311 18.44 -12.31 -6.73
C THR A 311 18.15 -11.47 -5.49
N TYR A 312 17.69 -12.10 -4.41
CA TYR A 312 17.38 -11.38 -3.17
C TYR A 312 18.62 -10.79 -2.49
N ARG A 313 19.74 -11.51 -2.47
CA ARG A 313 21.01 -11.05 -1.87
C ARG A 313 21.57 -9.81 -2.56
N ASN A 314 21.32 -9.68 -3.86
CA ASN A 314 21.78 -8.55 -4.67
C ASN A 314 20.86 -7.31 -4.57
N ILE A 315 19.69 -7.40 -3.92
CA ILE A 315 18.84 -6.24 -3.69
C ILE A 315 19.53 -5.29 -2.69
N PRO A 316 19.58 -3.98 -2.98
CA PRO A 316 20.15 -3.00 -2.06
C PRO A 316 19.54 -3.09 -0.66
N LYS A 317 20.36 -2.94 0.38
CA LYS A 317 19.87 -2.96 1.77
C LYS A 317 18.93 -1.77 2.01
N VAL A 318 17.86 -2.03 2.76
CA VAL A 318 16.93 -0.97 3.14
C VAL A 318 17.65 0.11 3.94
N ARG A 319 17.53 1.35 3.50
CA ARG A 319 18.07 2.51 4.18
C ARG A 319 17.15 2.84 5.37
N LYS A 320 17.72 2.94 6.55
CA LYS A 320 17.05 3.42 7.75
C LYS A 320 17.73 4.73 8.14
N ILE A 321 17.07 5.83 7.88
CA ILE A 321 17.49 7.14 8.37
C ILE A 321 16.87 7.29 9.75
N LYS A 322 17.68 7.56 10.74
CA LYS A 322 17.20 7.78 12.12
C LYS A 322 16.43 9.09 12.21
#